data_5bfe52bc404ed96b0054cff5b1f4367e
#
_entry.id   5bfe52bc404ed96b0054cff5b1f4367e
#
_cell.length_a   1.000
_cell.length_b   1.000
_cell.length_c   1.000
_cell.angle_alpha   90.00
_cell.angle_beta   90.00
_cell.angle_gamma   90.00
#
_symmetry.space_group_name_H-M   'P 1'
#
loop_
_entity.id
_entity.type
_entity.pdbx_description
1 polymer ?
#
loop_
_entity_poly.entity_id
_entity_poly.type
_entity_poly.pdbx_seq_one_letter_code
_entity_poly.pdbx_strand_id
1 'polypeptide(L)'
;MQLNATKREQLGKKAKKVRQERKIPAVIFGPDIDSIPISVDYRDFVKAYREAGETTLVDIKVEGVKEPYKVLIKELQLHPVSYEVLHASLYKVNLKEKTTADIPVSVEGDEQIELVKSGEALVLTQLNEVTVSALPTDLPHKFVLDVSDLEEIGDSKTIADLEFDPEKVEVVDKEPEDIVAVLDYATIEEEEEEEELTEEELIEGLEATEEREEEEGEGEEGAEAAPSKEAPAEEESEE
;
A
#
# COMPACT_ATOMS: atom_id res chain seq x y z
N MET A 1 3.83 10.44 -24.03
CA MET A 1 2.52 9.75 -24.05
C MET A 1 1.38 10.72 -24.14
N GLN A 2 0.26 10.35 -24.82
CA GLN A 2 -0.86 11.26 -24.99
C GLN A 2 -2.16 10.62 -24.47
N LEU A 3 -2.87 11.33 -23.59
CA LEU A 3 -4.16 10.95 -23.03
C LEU A 3 -5.25 11.94 -23.48
N ASN A 4 -6.41 11.40 -23.85
CA ASN A 4 -7.58 12.23 -24.15
C ASN A 4 -8.43 12.38 -22.88
N ALA A 5 -8.85 13.60 -22.60
CA ALA A 5 -9.65 13.94 -21.44
C ALA A 5 -10.84 14.81 -21.82
N THR A 6 -11.96 14.61 -21.14
CA THR A 6 -13.16 15.45 -21.29
C THR A 6 -13.33 16.31 -20.04
N LYS A 7 -13.68 17.60 -20.23
CA LYS A 7 -13.98 18.47 -19.09
C LYS A 7 -15.29 18.02 -18.45
N ARG A 8 -15.29 17.89 -17.10
CA ARG A 8 -16.47 17.47 -16.34
C ARG A 8 -17.11 18.63 -15.59
N GLU A 9 -18.44 18.63 -15.56
CA GLU A 9 -19.23 19.57 -14.77
C GLU A 9 -19.71 18.90 -13.46
N GLN A 10 -19.66 17.57 -13.39
CA GLN A 10 -20.13 16.81 -12.25
C GLN A 10 -19.03 16.74 -11.18
N LEU A 11 -19.24 17.48 -10.09
CA LEU A 11 -18.30 17.58 -8.96
C LEU A 11 -18.85 16.88 -7.70
N GLY A 12 -17.98 16.64 -6.72
CA GLY A 12 -18.31 16.08 -5.42
C GLY A 12 -18.94 14.68 -5.52
N LYS A 13 -20.05 14.46 -4.82
CA LYS A 13 -20.71 13.14 -4.73
C LYS A 13 -21.13 12.56 -6.09
N LYS A 14 -21.28 13.38 -7.10
CA LYS A 14 -21.65 12.94 -8.47
C LYS A 14 -20.51 12.24 -9.21
N ALA A 15 -19.25 12.29 -8.73
CA ALA A 15 -18.11 11.58 -9.29
C ALA A 15 -18.32 10.04 -9.33
N LYS A 16 -19.19 9.49 -8.47
CA LYS A 16 -19.58 8.07 -8.51
C LYS A 16 -20.19 7.66 -9.86
N LYS A 17 -20.95 8.55 -10.53
CA LYS A 17 -21.50 8.27 -11.85
C LYS A 17 -20.43 8.17 -12.92
N VAL A 18 -19.41 9.02 -12.86
CA VAL A 18 -18.27 9.01 -13.80
C VAL A 18 -17.54 7.66 -13.73
N ARG A 19 -17.32 7.12 -12.52
CA ARG A 19 -16.71 5.80 -12.34
C ARG A 19 -17.58 4.66 -12.86
N GLN A 20 -18.90 4.75 -12.73
CA GLN A 20 -19.84 3.79 -13.32
C GLN A 20 -19.77 3.75 -14.85
N GLU A 21 -19.42 4.86 -15.49
CA GLU A 21 -19.19 4.96 -16.95
C GLU A 21 -17.77 4.49 -17.35
N ARG A 22 -17.02 3.85 -16.44
CA ARG A 22 -15.62 3.41 -16.62
C ARG A 22 -14.68 4.57 -16.97
N LYS A 23 -14.91 5.73 -16.38
CA LYS A 23 -14.04 6.90 -16.47
C LYS A 23 -13.47 7.23 -15.09
N ILE A 24 -12.22 7.69 -15.07
CA ILE A 24 -11.55 8.16 -13.87
C ILE A 24 -11.78 9.66 -13.75
N PRO A 25 -12.37 10.14 -12.65
CA PRO A 25 -12.38 11.55 -12.33
C PRO A 25 -10.96 12.00 -11.98
N ALA A 26 -10.45 13.01 -12.66
CA ALA A 26 -9.14 13.59 -12.41
C ALA A 26 -9.24 15.11 -12.31
N VAL A 27 -8.18 15.73 -11.82
CA VAL A 27 -8.04 17.19 -11.73
C VAL A 27 -6.67 17.58 -12.24
N ILE A 28 -6.62 18.52 -13.19
CA ILE A 28 -5.38 19.19 -13.57
C ILE A 28 -5.24 20.44 -12.72
N PHE A 29 -4.12 20.58 -12.03
CA PHE A 29 -3.78 21.74 -11.21
C PHE A 29 -2.32 22.13 -11.40
N GLY A 30 -1.95 23.33 -11.01
CA GLY A 30 -0.58 23.83 -11.13
C GLY A 30 -0.47 25.31 -10.82
N PRO A 31 0.74 25.87 -10.80
CA PRO A 31 0.97 27.25 -10.39
C PRO A 31 0.31 28.28 -11.32
N ASP A 32 0.20 27.96 -12.62
CA ASP A 32 -0.24 28.91 -13.66
C ASP A 32 -1.66 28.67 -14.16
N ILE A 33 -2.43 27.78 -13.52
CA ILE A 33 -3.79 27.43 -13.95
C ILE A 33 -4.71 27.23 -12.77
N ASP A 34 -5.98 27.59 -12.95
CA ASP A 34 -7.05 27.16 -12.07
C ASP A 34 -7.28 25.65 -12.20
N SER A 35 -7.71 25.02 -11.12
CA SER A 35 -7.99 23.57 -11.11
C SER A 35 -9.06 23.21 -12.14
N ILE A 36 -8.70 22.39 -13.11
CA ILE A 36 -9.58 21.94 -14.18
C ILE A 36 -10.06 20.53 -13.90
N PRO A 37 -11.33 20.32 -13.52
CA PRO A 37 -11.88 18.98 -13.36
C PRO A 37 -12.08 18.31 -14.72
N ILE A 38 -11.51 17.13 -14.87
CA ILE A 38 -11.57 16.31 -16.09
C ILE A 38 -12.00 14.88 -15.78
N SER A 39 -12.35 14.15 -16.81
CA SER A 39 -12.53 12.70 -16.78
C SER A 39 -11.73 12.05 -17.90
N VAL A 40 -11.07 10.95 -17.60
CA VAL A 40 -10.23 10.18 -18.52
C VAL A 40 -10.78 8.76 -18.61
N ASP A 41 -10.66 8.10 -19.74
CA ASP A 41 -11.02 6.69 -19.88
C ASP A 41 -10.13 5.82 -18.97
N TYR A 42 -10.76 4.86 -18.30
CA TYR A 42 -10.07 3.99 -17.33
C TYR A 42 -8.94 3.19 -17.97
N ARG A 43 -9.18 2.61 -19.14
CA ARG A 43 -8.20 1.74 -19.83
C ARG A 43 -6.99 2.53 -20.30
N ASP A 44 -7.25 3.69 -20.92
CA ASP A 44 -6.20 4.55 -21.44
C ASP A 44 -5.34 5.10 -20.31
N PHE A 45 -5.96 5.49 -19.20
CA PHE A 45 -5.25 5.96 -18.03
C PHE A 45 -4.37 4.88 -17.39
N VAL A 46 -4.90 3.67 -17.14
CA VAL A 46 -4.14 2.57 -16.52
C VAL A 46 -2.95 2.16 -17.40
N LYS A 47 -3.14 2.15 -18.74
CA LYS A 47 -2.04 1.88 -19.67
C LYS A 47 -0.97 2.96 -19.58
N ALA A 48 -1.36 4.22 -19.60
CA ALA A 48 -0.43 5.33 -19.49
C ALA A 48 0.30 5.36 -18.13
N TYR A 49 -0.41 5.06 -17.03
CA TYR A 49 0.19 5.00 -15.70
C TYR A 49 1.22 3.87 -15.57
N ARG A 50 0.95 2.69 -16.14
CA ARG A 50 1.91 1.58 -16.15
C ARG A 50 3.21 1.89 -16.89
N GLU A 51 3.12 2.69 -17.97
CA GLU A 51 4.28 3.06 -18.77
C GLU A 51 4.98 4.31 -18.24
N ALA A 52 4.23 5.28 -17.69
CA ALA A 52 4.73 6.58 -17.26
C ALA A 52 5.09 6.63 -15.76
N GLY A 53 4.40 5.86 -14.92
CA GLY A 53 4.51 6.00 -13.47
C GLY A 53 4.09 7.40 -12.99
N GLU A 54 4.72 7.86 -11.91
CA GLU A 54 4.49 9.19 -11.31
C GLU A 54 5.52 10.23 -11.76
N THR A 55 6.59 9.78 -12.39
CA THR A 55 7.76 10.61 -12.72
C THR A 55 7.81 11.07 -14.18
N THR A 56 7.05 10.41 -15.06
CA THR A 56 7.08 10.74 -16.48
C THR A 56 6.05 11.77 -16.88
N LEU A 57 6.45 12.65 -17.79
CA LEU A 57 5.56 13.65 -18.38
C LEU A 57 4.52 13.00 -19.31
N VAL A 58 3.26 13.29 -19.03
CA VAL A 58 2.12 12.86 -19.85
C VAL A 58 1.47 14.08 -20.50
N ASP A 59 1.24 14.00 -21.82
CA ASP A 59 0.51 15.02 -22.56
C ASP A 59 -0.99 14.75 -22.46
N ILE A 60 -1.76 15.65 -21.85
CA ILE A 60 -3.20 15.52 -21.72
C ILE A 60 -3.89 16.48 -22.69
N LYS A 61 -4.63 15.91 -23.63
CA LYS A 61 -5.47 16.66 -24.55
C LYS A 61 -6.88 16.78 -23.97
N VAL A 62 -7.22 17.96 -23.47
CA VAL A 62 -8.56 18.27 -22.98
C VAL A 62 -9.45 18.72 -24.13
N GLU A 63 -10.66 18.17 -24.20
CA GLU A 63 -11.65 18.56 -25.18
C GLU A 63 -11.98 20.05 -25.06
N GLY A 64 -11.88 20.78 -26.17
CA GLY A 64 -12.10 22.24 -26.23
C GLY A 64 -10.85 23.10 -25.98
N VAL A 65 -9.68 22.50 -25.70
CA VAL A 65 -8.40 23.20 -25.56
C VAL A 65 -7.50 22.84 -26.74
N LYS A 66 -6.83 23.86 -27.32
CA LYS A 66 -6.00 23.67 -28.53
C LYS A 66 -4.67 23.02 -28.26
N GLU A 67 -4.08 23.28 -27.08
CA GLU A 67 -2.77 22.78 -26.70
C GLU A 67 -2.88 21.68 -25.63
N PRO A 68 -2.10 20.60 -25.73
CA PRO A 68 -2.06 19.57 -24.67
C PRO A 68 -1.37 20.13 -23.44
N TYR A 69 -1.86 19.76 -22.28
CA TYR A 69 -1.20 20.04 -21.00
C TYR A 69 -0.14 18.97 -20.73
N LYS A 70 1.09 19.41 -20.42
CA LYS A 70 2.14 18.54 -19.92
C LYS A 70 2.00 18.41 -18.41
N VAL A 71 1.73 17.22 -17.93
CA VAL A 71 1.45 16.97 -16.52
C VAL A 71 2.26 15.80 -15.99
N LEU A 72 2.51 15.81 -14.69
CA LEU A 72 2.94 14.64 -13.89
C LEU A 72 1.73 14.10 -13.13
N ILE A 73 1.67 12.79 -12.97
CA ILE A 73 0.70 12.14 -12.08
C ILE A 73 1.27 12.23 -10.68
N LYS A 74 0.73 13.10 -9.83
CA LYS A 74 1.30 13.35 -8.50
C LYS A 74 0.67 12.47 -7.41
N GLU A 75 -0.61 12.20 -7.50
CA GLU A 75 -1.34 11.44 -6.49
C GLU A 75 -2.38 10.56 -7.19
N LEU A 76 -2.39 9.31 -6.78
CA LEU A 76 -3.34 8.32 -7.25
C LEU A 76 -4.10 7.73 -6.07
N GLN A 77 -5.42 7.91 -6.06
CA GLN A 77 -6.27 7.29 -5.04
C GLN A 77 -6.78 5.97 -5.57
N LEU A 78 -6.46 4.90 -4.85
CA LEU A 78 -6.89 3.54 -5.16
C LEU A 78 -7.98 3.06 -4.21
N HIS A 79 -8.81 2.17 -4.68
CA HIS A 79 -9.77 1.49 -3.84
C HIS A 79 -9.05 0.41 -2.99
N PRO A 80 -9.21 0.37 -1.66
CA PRO A 80 -8.37 -0.46 -0.79
C PRO A 80 -8.49 -1.98 -1.01
N VAL A 81 -9.60 -2.44 -1.59
CA VAL A 81 -9.84 -3.88 -1.83
C VAL A 81 -9.68 -4.26 -3.30
N SER A 82 -10.23 -3.46 -4.23
CA SER A 82 -10.19 -3.78 -5.66
C SER A 82 -8.99 -3.18 -6.41
N TYR A 83 -8.22 -2.30 -5.75
CA TYR A 83 -7.10 -1.55 -6.33
C TYR A 83 -7.46 -0.76 -7.59
N GLU A 84 -8.76 -0.51 -7.80
CA GLU A 84 -9.21 0.34 -8.90
C GLU A 84 -8.92 1.80 -8.61
N VAL A 85 -8.51 2.52 -9.66
CA VAL A 85 -8.23 3.97 -9.57
C VAL A 85 -9.52 4.74 -9.32
N LEU A 86 -9.61 5.40 -8.18
CA LEU A 86 -10.74 6.23 -7.78
C LEU A 86 -10.59 7.69 -8.22
N HIS A 87 -9.39 8.23 -8.17
CA HIS A 87 -9.08 9.61 -8.52
C HIS A 87 -7.62 9.73 -8.94
N ALA A 88 -7.32 10.69 -9.81
CA ALA A 88 -5.95 11.04 -10.16
C ALA A 88 -5.77 12.57 -10.08
N SER A 89 -4.71 12.99 -9.40
CA SER A 89 -4.27 14.37 -9.31
C SER A 89 -3.12 14.59 -10.28
N LEU A 90 -3.33 15.49 -11.25
CA LEU A 90 -2.43 15.72 -12.38
C LEU A 90 -1.81 17.12 -12.27
N TYR A 91 -0.54 17.17 -11.98
CA TYR A 91 0.18 18.41 -11.77
C TYR A 91 0.75 18.93 -13.10
N LYS A 92 0.29 20.12 -13.53
CA LYS A 92 0.87 20.81 -14.69
C LYS A 92 2.23 21.37 -14.30
N VAL A 93 3.26 20.88 -14.96
CA VAL A 93 4.64 21.29 -14.67
C VAL A 93 5.10 22.44 -15.55
N ASN A 94 5.98 23.26 -14.99
CA ASN A 94 6.81 24.19 -15.71
C ASN A 94 8.16 23.52 -15.97
N LEU A 95 8.53 23.32 -17.24
CA LEU A 95 9.78 22.63 -17.61
C LEU A 95 11.07 23.36 -17.16
N LYS A 96 10.94 24.60 -16.69
CA LYS A 96 12.08 25.44 -16.26
C LYS A 96 12.29 25.49 -14.74
N GLU A 97 11.36 24.93 -14.00
CA GLU A 97 11.39 24.95 -12.52
C GLU A 97 11.59 23.54 -12.00
N LYS A 98 12.37 23.42 -10.92
CA LYS A 98 12.51 22.14 -10.21
C LYS A 98 11.18 21.76 -9.59
N THR A 99 10.82 20.50 -9.69
CA THR A 99 9.61 19.93 -9.13
C THR A 99 9.97 18.77 -8.24
N THR A 100 9.27 18.65 -7.13
CA THR A 100 9.42 17.53 -6.21
C THR A 100 8.56 16.35 -6.71
N ALA A 101 9.15 15.18 -6.78
CA ALA A 101 8.46 13.94 -7.14
C ALA A 101 8.97 12.77 -6.29
N ASP A 102 8.06 11.82 -6.04
CA ASP A 102 8.38 10.60 -5.31
C ASP A 102 8.74 9.51 -6.33
N ILE A 103 9.94 8.95 -6.20
CA ILE A 103 10.48 7.98 -7.14
C ILE A 103 10.55 6.62 -6.46
N PRO A 104 9.91 5.58 -7.02
CA PRO A 104 9.95 4.24 -6.45
C PRO A 104 11.36 3.65 -6.55
N VAL A 105 11.75 2.92 -5.49
CA VAL A 105 12.98 2.14 -5.45
C VAL A 105 12.66 0.70 -5.86
N SER A 106 13.41 0.20 -6.81
CA SER A 106 13.34 -1.19 -7.27
C SER A 106 14.60 -1.92 -6.83
N VAL A 107 14.45 -2.91 -5.99
CA VAL A 107 15.56 -3.80 -5.57
C VAL A 107 15.76 -4.84 -6.65
N GLU A 108 17.02 -5.01 -7.08
CA GLU A 108 17.44 -6.02 -8.06
C GLU A 108 18.62 -6.82 -7.49
N GLY A 109 18.73 -8.10 -7.86
CA GLY A 109 19.85 -8.96 -7.43
C GLY A 109 19.60 -9.81 -6.18
N ASP A 110 18.45 -9.71 -5.54
CA ASP A 110 18.07 -10.51 -4.37
C ASP A 110 18.14 -12.02 -4.63
N GLU A 111 17.78 -12.46 -5.84
CA GLU A 111 17.89 -13.85 -6.26
C GLU A 111 19.35 -14.36 -6.32
N GLN A 112 20.36 -13.51 -6.24
CA GLN A 112 21.77 -13.91 -6.31
C GLN A 112 22.37 -14.20 -4.94
N ILE A 113 21.78 -13.67 -3.89
CA ILE A 113 22.20 -13.84 -2.49
C ILE A 113 21.99 -15.30 -2.04
N GLU A 114 23.05 -15.95 -1.54
CA GLU A 114 22.99 -17.36 -1.13
C GLU A 114 22.03 -17.61 0.04
N LEU A 115 21.96 -16.68 1.00
CA LEU A 115 21.07 -16.75 2.16
C LEU A 115 19.60 -16.61 1.77
N VAL A 116 19.30 -15.82 0.74
CA VAL A 116 17.92 -15.68 0.20
C VAL A 116 17.53 -16.95 -0.57
N LYS A 117 18.48 -17.55 -1.34
CA LYS A 117 18.23 -18.83 -2.02
C LYS A 117 18.01 -20.00 -1.08
N SER A 118 18.69 -20.02 0.07
CA SER A 118 18.50 -21.06 1.08
C SER A 118 17.20 -20.89 1.86
N GLY A 119 16.57 -19.70 1.80
CA GLY A 119 15.39 -19.36 2.55
C GLY A 119 15.68 -18.94 4.02
N GLU A 120 16.96 -18.73 4.36
CA GLU A 120 17.38 -18.31 5.70
C GLU A 120 17.22 -16.80 5.93
N ALA A 121 17.32 -16.01 4.86
CA ALA A 121 17.19 -14.57 4.91
C ALA A 121 16.29 -14.02 3.80
N LEU A 122 15.80 -12.80 4.01
CA LEU A 122 15.04 -12.05 3.00
C LEU A 122 15.48 -10.59 2.99
N VAL A 123 15.36 -9.95 1.85
CA VAL A 123 15.65 -8.53 1.69
C VAL A 123 14.42 -7.72 2.06
N LEU A 124 14.50 -6.96 3.15
CA LEU A 124 13.46 -6.04 3.59
C LEU A 124 13.74 -4.65 3.04
N THR A 125 12.84 -4.14 2.21
CA THR A 125 12.88 -2.76 1.74
C THR A 125 12.22 -1.84 2.77
N GLN A 126 13.00 -0.99 3.42
CA GLN A 126 12.49 -0.02 4.40
C GLN A 126 11.94 1.24 3.72
N LEU A 127 12.54 1.65 2.61
CA LEU A 127 12.12 2.80 1.82
C LEU A 127 11.69 2.33 0.44
N ASN A 128 10.38 2.35 0.17
CA ASN A 128 9.83 1.98 -1.12
C ASN A 128 9.91 3.11 -2.16
N GLU A 129 10.03 4.36 -1.69
CA GLU A 129 10.09 5.56 -2.51
C GLU A 129 11.00 6.61 -1.87
N VAL A 130 11.64 7.42 -2.70
CA VAL A 130 12.50 8.54 -2.28
C VAL A 130 12.03 9.81 -2.95
N THR A 131 11.75 10.85 -2.13
CA THR A 131 11.35 12.17 -2.60
C THR A 131 12.54 12.95 -3.09
N VAL A 132 12.48 13.36 -4.35
CA VAL A 132 13.55 14.12 -4.98
C VAL A 132 13.07 15.42 -5.61
N SER A 133 13.97 16.39 -5.72
CA SER A 133 13.76 17.64 -6.41
C SER A 133 14.66 17.70 -7.66
N ALA A 134 14.04 17.71 -8.84
CA ALA A 134 14.75 17.79 -10.11
C ALA A 134 13.93 18.55 -11.16
N LEU A 135 14.55 18.83 -12.32
CA LEU A 135 13.79 19.28 -13.47
C LEU A 135 12.89 18.14 -14.01
N PRO A 136 11.68 18.43 -14.46
CA PRO A 136 10.76 17.38 -14.95
C PRO A 136 11.30 16.54 -16.11
N THR A 137 12.32 17.02 -16.80
CA THR A 137 13.00 16.29 -17.89
C THR A 137 14.08 15.34 -17.41
N ASP A 138 14.57 15.53 -16.19
CA ASP A 138 15.71 14.80 -15.64
C ASP A 138 15.29 13.82 -14.51
N LEU A 139 13.98 13.71 -14.26
CA LEU A 139 13.44 12.75 -13.31
C LEU A 139 13.60 11.31 -13.84
N PRO A 140 14.25 10.40 -13.10
CA PRO A 140 14.30 8.99 -13.45
C PRO A 140 12.95 8.31 -13.18
N HIS A 141 12.68 7.21 -13.87
CA HIS A 141 11.43 6.45 -13.69
C HIS A 141 11.42 5.63 -12.42
N LYS A 142 12.56 5.09 -12.03
CA LYS A 142 12.79 4.30 -10.82
C LYS A 142 14.25 4.43 -10.43
N PHE A 143 14.53 4.27 -9.16
CA PHE A 143 15.87 4.01 -8.68
C PHE A 143 16.08 2.49 -8.65
N VAL A 144 17.23 2.05 -9.14
CA VAL A 144 17.63 0.64 -9.06
C VAL A 144 18.66 0.50 -7.96
N LEU A 145 18.39 -0.40 -7.02
CA LEU A 145 19.29 -0.76 -5.95
C LEU A 145 19.76 -2.19 -6.15
N ASP A 146 21.04 -2.39 -6.43
CA ASP A 146 21.64 -3.72 -6.51
C ASP A 146 22.01 -4.18 -5.09
N VAL A 147 21.43 -5.33 -4.70
CA VAL A 147 21.66 -5.95 -3.40
C VAL A 147 22.45 -7.25 -3.49
N SER A 148 22.98 -7.58 -4.65
CA SER A 148 23.75 -8.82 -4.88
C SER A 148 25.02 -8.93 -4.01
N ASP A 149 25.52 -7.78 -3.51
CA ASP A 149 26.72 -7.69 -2.68
C ASP A 149 26.46 -7.95 -1.19
N LEU A 150 25.18 -8.14 -0.77
CA LEU A 150 24.85 -8.41 0.62
C LEU A 150 25.14 -9.88 0.94
N GLU A 151 26.05 -10.12 1.88
CA GLU A 151 26.52 -11.48 2.22
C GLU A 151 26.11 -11.89 3.64
N GLU A 152 26.02 -10.95 4.58
CA GLU A 152 25.74 -11.21 5.99
C GLU A 152 24.37 -10.65 6.41
N ILE A 153 23.72 -11.35 7.36
CA ILE A 153 22.48 -10.84 7.96
C ILE A 153 22.79 -9.59 8.78
N GLY A 154 22.02 -8.53 8.52
CA GLY A 154 22.24 -7.20 9.08
C GLY A 154 22.95 -6.25 8.10
N ASP A 155 23.47 -6.74 6.97
CA ASP A 155 23.97 -5.87 5.92
C ASP A 155 22.84 -5.00 5.36
N SER A 156 23.16 -3.75 5.09
CA SER A 156 22.20 -2.75 4.62
C SER A 156 22.76 -1.93 3.48
N LYS A 157 21.86 -1.49 2.61
CA LYS A 157 22.14 -0.50 1.56
C LYS A 157 21.45 0.80 1.88
N THR A 158 22.12 1.91 1.59
CA THR A 158 21.67 3.26 1.89
C THR A 158 21.29 4.03 0.62
N ILE A 159 20.75 5.23 0.79
CA ILE A 159 20.43 6.13 -0.34
C ILE A 159 21.68 6.47 -1.17
N ALA A 160 22.86 6.52 -0.54
CA ALA A 160 24.12 6.78 -1.23
C ALA A 160 24.50 5.69 -2.24
N ASP A 161 23.97 4.47 -2.09
CA ASP A 161 24.23 3.34 -2.98
C ASP A 161 23.29 3.30 -4.19
N LEU A 162 22.32 4.22 -4.27
CA LEU A 162 21.40 4.33 -5.41
C LEU A 162 22.13 4.93 -6.63
N GLU A 163 21.83 4.41 -7.80
CA GLU A 163 22.36 4.90 -9.06
C GLU A 163 21.60 6.16 -9.53
N PHE A 164 22.11 7.34 -9.21
CA PHE A 164 21.59 8.60 -9.75
C PHE A 164 22.66 9.67 -9.89
N ASP A 165 22.41 10.68 -10.74
CA ASP A 165 23.28 11.86 -10.95
C ASP A 165 23.01 12.93 -9.87
N PRO A 166 23.92 13.13 -8.89
CA PRO A 166 23.70 14.10 -7.81
C PRO A 166 23.69 15.56 -8.29
N GLU A 167 24.18 15.84 -9.52
CA GLU A 167 24.11 17.20 -10.10
C GLU A 167 22.73 17.56 -10.63
N LYS A 168 21.89 16.55 -10.98
CA LYS A 168 20.57 16.73 -11.57
C LYS A 168 19.43 16.50 -10.59
N VAL A 169 19.64 15.59 -9.65
CA VAL A 169 18.61 15.13 -8.71
C VAL A 169 19.08 15.40 -7.29
N GLU A 170 18.30 16.17 -6.55
CA GLU A 170 18.53 16.47 -5.13
C GLU A 170 17.52 15.69 -4.28
N VAL A 171 17.99 14.87 -3.35
CA VAL A 171 17.14 14.22 -2.35
C VAL A 171 16.69 15.25 -1.32
N VAL A 172 15.39 15.33 -1.02
CA VAL A 172 14.82 16.41 -0.20
C VAL A 172 14.52 15.95 1.24
N ASP A 173 13.89 14.80 1.41
CA ASP A 173 13.31 14.41 2.71
C ASP A 173 14.15 13.40 3.48
N LYS A 174 15.26 12.94 2.91
CA LYS A 174 16.08 11.86 3.45
C LYS A 174 17.56 12.23 3.45
N GLU A 175 18.30 11.61 4.39
CA GLU A 175 19.74 11.74 4.43
C GLU A 175 20.41 10.62 3.60
N PRO A 176 21.61 10.86 3.05
CA PRO A 176 22.32 9.83 2.26
C PRO A 176 22.62 8.54 3.03
N GLU A 177 22.61 8.62 4.38
CA GLU A 177 22.88 7.52 5.30
C GLU A 177 21.64 6.70 5.66
N ASP A 178 20.43 7.14 5.22
CA ASP A 178 19.20 6.42 5.49
C ASP A 178 19.18 5.07 4.78
N ILE A 179 18.76 4.02 5.51
CA ILE A 179 18.74 2.64 5.01
C ILE A 179 17.56 2.46 4.07
N VAL A 180 17.84 1.99 2.87
CA VAL A 180 16.84 1.66 1.85
C VAL A 180 16.43 0.20 1.91
N ALA A 181 17.40 -0.69 2.01
CA ALA A 181 17.16 -2.13 2.12
C ALA A 181 18.12 -2.77 3.13
N VAL A 182 17.67 -3.81 3.79
CA VAL A 182 18.44 -4.58 4.77
C VAL A 182 18.19 -6.08 4.55
N LEU A 183 19.24 -6.89 4.72
CA LEU A 183 19.13 -8.33 4.73
C LEU A 183 18.81 -8.80 6.15
N ASP A 184 17.63 -9.40 6.34
CA ASP A 184 17.17 -9.86 7.65
C ASP A 184 16.78 -11.33 7.62
N TYR A 185 16.64 -11.93 8.80
CA TYR A 185 16.21 -13.32 8.91
C TYR A 185 14.83 -13.52 8.29
N ALA A 186 14.69 -14.55 7.47
CA ALA A 186 13.38 -15.04 7.11
C ALA A 186 12.79 -15.76 8.35
N THR A 187 11.97 -15.03 9.13
CA THR A 187 11.18 -15.71 10.16
C THR A 187 10.12 -16.52 9.42
N ILE A 188 10.42 -17.80 9.21
CA ILE A 188 9.36 -18.75 8.89
C ILE A 188 8.59 -18.87 10.21
N GLU A 189 7.41 -18.24 10.32
CA GLU A 189 6.40 -18.74 11.23
C GLU A 189 6.15 -20.17 10.74
N GLU A 190 6.82 -21.15 11.39
CA GLU A 190 6.27 -22.50 11.41
C GLU A 190 4.85 -22.28 11.98
N GLU A 191 3.83 -22.30 11.11
CA GLU A 191 2.51 -22.68 11.53
C GLU A 191 2.77 -23.99 12.31
N GLU A 192 2.80 -23.90 13.67
CA GLU A 192 2.57 -25.05 14.49
C GLU A 192 1.30 -25.64 13.90
N GLU A 193 1.42 -26.72 13.12
CA GLU A 193 0.31 -27.58 12.80
C GLU A 193 -0.31 -27.84 14.19
N GLU A 194 -1.41 -27.13 14.50
CA GLU A 194 -2.32 -27.56 15.54
C GLU A 194 -2.60 -29.01 15.13
N GLU A 195 -1.92 -29.94 15.83
CA GLU A 195 -2.25 -31.35 15.77
C GLU A 195 -3.75 -31.38 16.08
N GLU A 196 -4.55 -31.55 15.03
CA GLU A 196 -5.95 -31.90 15.18
C GLU A 196 -5.95 -33.16 16.04
N LEU A 197 -6.10 -32.93 17.36
CA LEU A 197 -6.38 -34.02 18.30
C LEU A 197 -7.54 -34.77 17.69
N THR A 198 -7.27 -35.98 17.22
CA THR A 198 -8.28 -36.80 16.58
C THR A 198 -9.44 -36.97 17.56
N GLU A 199 -10.68 -37.06 17.05
CA GLU A 199 -11.86 -37.23 17.90
C GLU A 199 -11.70 -38.40 18.88
N GLU A 200 -10.82 -39.36 18.60
CA GLU A 200 -10.45 -40.46 19.50
C GLU A 200 -9.67 -40.04 20.74
N GLU A 201 -8.74 -39.07 20.63
CA GLU A 201 -7.98 -38.54 21.77
C GLU A 201 -8.82 -37.63 22.67
N LEU A 202 -9.80 -36.92 22.09
CA LEU A 202 -10.78 -36.14 22.84
C LEU A 202 -11.75 -37.04 23.62
N ILE A 203 -12.12 -38.21 23.09
CA ILE A 203 -13.00 -39.17 23.76
C ILE A 203 -12.26 -39.87 24.89
N GLU A 204 -10.99 -40.24 24.72
CA GLU A 204 -10.16 -40.86 25.75
C GLU A 204 -9.89 -39.92 26.92
N GLY A 205 -9.71 -38.61 26.64
CA GLY A 205 -9.57 -37.57 27.65
C GLY A 205 -10.85 -37.29 28.44
N LEU A 206 -12.02 -37.51 27.88
CA LEU A 206 -13.32 -37.35 28.53
C LEU A 206 -13.66 -38.56 29.41
N GLU A 207 -13.37 -39.80 28.97
CA GLU A 207 -13.59 -41.02 29.78
C GLU A 207 -12.71 -41.06 31.04
N ALA A 208 -11.44 -40.56 30.93
CA ALA A 208 -10.54 -40.46 32.07
C ALA A 208 -10.97 -39.40 33.11
N THR A 209 -11.80 -38.44 32.73
CA THR A 209 -12.31 -37.41 33.65
C THR A 209 -13.60 -37.85 34.33
N GLU A 210 -14.46 -38.64 33.64
CA GLU A 210 -15.69 -39.19 34.22
C GLU A 210 -15.40 -40.29 35.27
N GLU A 211 -14.38 -41.16 35.09
CA GLU A 211 -13.98 -42.13 36.09
C GLU A 211 -13.41 -41.51 37.37
N ARG A 212 -12.94 -40.25 37.32
CA ARG A 212 -12.37 -39.55 38.46
C ARG A 212 -13.42 -38.79 39.29
N GLU A 213 -14.57 -38.45 38.66
CA GLU A 213 -15.70 -37.81 39.37
C GLU A 213 -16.65 -38.79 40.03
N GLU A 214 -16.67 -40.08 39.62
CA GLU A 214 -17.48 -41.09 40.32
C GLU A 214 -16.86 -41.65 41.63
N GLU A 215 -15.55 -41.48 41.87
CA GLU A 215 -14.87 -41.91 43.11
C GLU A 215 -14.89 -40.89 44.25
N GLU A 216 -15.27 -39.61 43.99
CA GLU A 216 -15.35 -38.57 45.05
C GLU A 216 -16.79 -38.18 45.45
N GLY A 217 -17.81 -38.88 44.96
CA GLY A 217 -19.23 -38.54 45.13
C GLY A 217 -20.05 -39.29 46.13
N GLU A 218 -19.45 -39.97 47.13
CA GLU A 218 -20.18 -40.54 48.29
C GLU A 218 -19.81 -39.81 49.59
N GLY A 219 -20.56 -38.73 49.89
CA GLY A 219 -20.47 -38.10 51.19
C GLY A 219 -21.13 -36.75 51.30
N GLU A 220 -22.32 -36.79 51.82
CA GLU A 220 -23.03 -35.75 52.58
C GLU A 220 -24.22 -35.03 51.90
N GLU A 221 -25.32 -35.57 52.33
CA GLU A 221 -26.68 -35.03 52.36
C GLU A 221 -26.80 -33.72 53.16
N GLY A 222 -27.64 -32.78 52.70
CA GLY A 222 -28.29 -31.91 53.69
C GLY A 222 -28.68 -30.51 53.20
N ALA A 223 -29.98 -30.36 52.95
CA ALA A 223 -30.84 -29.19 53.25
C ALA A 223 -30.74 -27.91 52.36
N GLU A 224 -31.72 -27.73 51.56
CA GLU A 224 -32.91 -26.87 51.74
C GLU A 224 -32.84 -25.43 51.13
N ALA A 225 -33.86 -25.17 50.31
CA ALA A 225 -34.58 -23.91 50.05
C ALA A 225 -34.22 -23.06 48.82
N ALA A 226 -35.05 -23.18 47.84
CA ALA A 226 -35.42 -22.14 46.85
C ALA A 226 -36.38 -21.09 47.54
N PRO A 227 -37.00 -20.10 46.85
CA PRO A 227 -36.74 -19.43 45.57
C PRO A 227 -36.98 -17.86 45.66
N SER A 228 -36.78 -17.16 44.56
CA SER A 228 -37.65 -16.12 43.97
C SER A 228 -36.88 -15.09 43.17
N LYS A 229 -37.18 -14.98 41.87
CA LYS A 229 -38.05 -13.97 41.24
C LYS A 229 -37.59 -12.53 41.50
N GLU A 230 -37.16 -11.80 40.49
CA GLU A 230 -38.04 -10.84 39.75
C GLU A 230 -37.19 -9.93 38.86
N ALA A 231 -37.48 -9.89 37.59
CA ALA A 231 -37.30 -8.74 36.72
C ALA A 231 -38.52 -7.80 37.02
N PRO A 232 -38.64 -6.58 36.52
CA PRO A 232 -38.18 -5.98 35.28
C PRO A 232 -37.93 -4.43 35.32
N ALA A 233 -37.62 -3.91 34.11
CA ALA A 233 -38.11 -2.69 33.46
C ALA A 233 -37.46 -1.33 33.78
N GLU A 234 -37.10 -0.69 32.63
CA GLU A 234 -37.51 0.67 32.18
C GLU A 234 -37.02 1.87 32.99
N GLU A 235 -36.48 2.83 32.38
CA GLU A 235 -36.96 3.95 31.54
C GLU A 235 -35.85 4.99 31.33
N GLU A 236 -35.67 5.36 30.06
CA GLU A 236 -35.83 6.72 29.52
C GLU A 236 -35.05 7.88 30.16
N SER A 237 -34.42 8.60 29.31
CA SER A 237 -34.59 10.00 28.88
C SER A 237 -33.33 10.84 28.87
N GLU A 238 -33.12 11.44 27.70
CA GLU A 238 -32.88 12.87 27.40
C GLU A 238 -31.67 13.56 28.06
N GLU A 239 -30.67 13.92 27.27
CA GLU A 239 -30.53 15.29 26.71
C GLU A 239 -29.49 15.31 25.58
#